data_fa121811a5e5161f54b9647eef44381c
#
_entry.id   fa121811a5e5161f54b9647eef44381c
#
_cell.length_a   1.000
_cell.length_b   1.000
_cell.length_c   1.000
_cell.angle_alpha   90.00
_cell.angle_beta   90.00
_cell.angle_gamma   90.00
#
_symmetry.space_group_name_H-M   'P 1'
#
loop_
_entity.id
_entity.type
_entity.pdbx_description
1 polymer ?
#
loop_
_entity_poly.entity_id
_entity_poly.type
_entity_poly.pdbx_seq_one_letter_code
_entity_poly.pdbx_strand_id
1 'polypeptide(L)'
;LEVNGWSRLLARGLRPLLRRLFPRAMDDEICAGALCGNLSANLLGLGNAATPLGVRAVQRMKLRSGGDAASDEMCMLIVMNTASMQLLPTTVASVRASLGAAKPFDILVPVWLASVCSVGAGILAAKALRRFL
;
A
#
# COMPACT_ATOMS: atom_id res chain seq x y z
N LEU A 1 6.44 -1.50 -17.87
CA LEU A 1 7.10 -0.91 -16.70
C LEU A 1 8.15 -1.90 -16.24
N GLU A 2 9.38 -1.67 -16.64
CA GLU A 2 10.54 -2.40 -16.12
C GLU A 2 10.62 -2.14 -14.62
N VAL A 3 10.36 -3.19 -13.89
CA VAL A 3 10.40 -3.18 -12.43
C VAL A 3 11.88 -3.21 -12.06
N ASN A 4 12.46 -2.04 -11.78
CA ASN A 4 13.81 -1.90 -11.29
C ASN A 4 14.08 -2.88 -10.14
N GLY A 5 15.32 -3.38 -10.01
CA GLY A 5 15.69 -4.40 -9.01
C GLY A 5 15.20 -4.10 -7.58
N TRP A 6 15.11 -2.84 -7.20
CA TRP A 6 14.62 -2.36 -5.91
C TRP A 6 13.14 -2.69 -5.65
N SER A 7 12.26 -2.58 -6.66
CA SER A 7 10.85 -2.93 -6.50
C SER A 7 10.64 -4.43 -6.36
N ARG A 8 11.50 -5.25 -6.97
CA ARG A 8 11.51 -6.72 -6.76
C ARG A 8 11.97 -7.07 -5.34
N LEU A 9 12.96 -6.36 -4.82
CA LEU A 9 13.46 -6.58 -3.46
C LEU A 9 12.39 -6.22 -2.42
N LEU A 10 11.75 -5.05 -2.59
CA LEU A 10 10.61 -4.62 -1.76
C LEU A 10 9.43 -5.60 -1.86
N ALA A 11 9.08 -6.04 -3.08
CA ALA A 11 8.01 -7.01 -3.29
C ALA A 11 8.31 -8.36 -2.60
N ARG A 12 9.57 -8.82 -2.61
CA ARG A 12 9.97 -10.03 -1.88
C ARG A 12 9.88 -9.87 -0.37
N GLY A 13 10.34 -8.73 0.16
CA GLY A 13 10.25 -8.42 1.59
C GLY A 13 8.82 -8.25 2.10
N LEU A 14 7.93 -7.70 1.27
CA LEU A 14 6.51 -7.51 1.58
C LEU A 14 5.68 -8.80 1.47
N ARG A 15 6.13 -9.77 0.69
CA ARG A 15 5.38 -10.99 0.39
C ARG A 15 4.90 -11.77 1.62
N PRO A 16 5.71 -11.99 2.69
CA PRO A 16 5.24 -12.68 3.88
C PRO A 16 4.16 -11.91 4.64
N LEU A 17 4.28 -10.59 4.70
CA LEU A 17 3.27 -9.72 5.29
C LEU A 17 1.98 -9.74 4.49
N LEU A 18 2.10 -9.64 3.16
CA LEU A 18 0.96 -9.67 2.25
C LEU A 18 0.22 -11.00 2.29
N ARG A 19 0.92 -12.13 2.35
CA ARG A 19 0.28 -13.45 2.51
C ARG A 19 -0.54 -13.56 3.80
N ARG A 20 -0.12 -12.86 4.85
CA ARG A 20 -0.85 -12.86 6.13
C ARG A 20 -2.07 -11.95 6.13
N LEU A 21 -2.05 -10.86 5.35
CA LEU A 21 -3.14 -9.89 5.26
C LEU A 21 -4.11 -10.21 4.12
N PHE A 22 -3.60 -10.80 3.03
CA PHE A 22 -4.32 -11.07 1.79
C PHE A 22 -4.13 -12.53 1.33
N PRO A 23 -4.51 -13.53 2.13
CA PRO A 23 -4.21 -14.93 1.80
C PRO A 23 -4.81 -15.34 0.47
N ARG A 24 -6.09 -15.03 0.19
CA ARG A 24 -6.77 -15.39 -1.05
C ARG A 24 -6.27 -14.63 -2.27
N ALA A 25 -5.97 -13.34 -2.11
CA ALA A 25 -5.46 -12.52 -3.20
C ALA A 25 -4.05 -12.90 -3.63
N MET A 26 -3.24 -13.40 -2.69
CA MET A 26 -1.87 -13.87 -2.96
C MET A 26 -1.78 -15.22 -3.67
N ASP A 27 -2.90 -15.97 -3.79
CA ASP A 27 -3.00 -17.20 -4.57
C ASP A 27 -3.17 -16.95 -6.07
N ASP A 28 -3.52 -15.73 -6.46
CA ASP A 28 -3.59 -15.29 -7.86
C ASP A 28 -2.33 -14.47 -8.20
N GLU A 29 -1.50 -14.97 -9.10
CA GLU A 29 -0.24 -14.31 -9.47
C GLU A 29 -0.44 -12.88 -10.00
N ILE A 30 -1.51 -12.64 -10.77
CA ILE A 30 -1.81 -11.32 -11.32
C ILE A 30 -2.23 -10.38 -10.19
N CYS A 31 -3.08 -10.84 -9.26
CA CYS A 31 -3.50 -10.07 -8.10
C CYS A 31 -2.31 -9.79 -7.17
N ALA A 32 -1.50 -10.81 -6.86
CA ALA A 32 -0.30 -10.69 -6.05
C ALA A 32 0.70 -9.70 -6.65
N GLY A 33 0.91 -9.74 -7.96
CA GLY A 33 1.76 -8.77 -8.67
C GLY A 33 1.23 -7.35 -8.56
N ALA A 34 -0.08 -7.15 -8.73
CA ALA A 34 -0.73 -5.84 -8.59
C ALA A 34 -0.66 -5.30 -7.16
N LEU A 35 -0.90 -6.16 -6.14
CA LEU A 35 -0.77 -5.82 -4.72
C LEU A 35 0.66 -5.43 -4.35
N CYS A 36 1.63 -6.25 -4.71
CA CYS A 36 3.05 -5.95 -4.45
C CYS A 36 3.47 -4.64 -5.12
N GLY A 37 3.04 -4.41 -6.36
CA GLY A 37 3.30 -3.18 -7.08
C GLY A 37 2.66 -1.96 -6.44
N ASN A 38 1.38 -2.05 -6.05
CA ASN A 38 0.66 -0.99 -5.35
C ASN A 38 1.36 -0.57 -4.06
N LEU A 39 1.66 -1.55 -3.19
CA LEU A 39 2.30 -1.28 -1.91
C LEU A 39 3.74 -0.77 -2.07
N SER A 40 4.50 -1.32 -3.02
CA SER A 40 5.84 -0.82 -3.32
C SER A 40 5.81 0.63 -3.81
N ALA A 41 4.87 0.97 -4.69
CA ALA A 41 4.70 2.33 -5.19
C ALA A 41 4.30 3.31 -4.06
N ASN A 42 3.39 2.90 -3.16
CA ASN A 42 3.01 3.70 -2.00
C ASN A 42 4.20 3.93 -1.05
N LEU A 43 4.98 2.89 -0.76
CA LEU A 43 6.18 3.00 0.08
C LEU A 43 7.21 3.98 -0.51
N LEU A 44 7.35 4.00 -1.83
CA LEU A 44 8.23 4.92 -2.55
C LEU A 44 7.62 6.32 -2.74
N GLY A 45 6.40 6.57 -2.25
CA GLY A 45 5.71 7.84 -2.40
C GLY A 45 5.25 8.14 -3.83
N LEU A 46 5.11 7.10 -4.67
CA LEU A 46 4.69 7.18 -6.08
C LEU A 46 3.17 6.96 -6.21
N GLY A 47 2.36 7.80 -5.58
CA GLY A 47 0.90 7.66 -5.53
C GLY A 47 0.24 7.49 -6.91
N ASN A 48 0.71 8.23 -7.92
CA ASN A 48 0.20 8.13 -9.29
C ASN A 48 0.39 6.74 -9.91
N ALA A 49 1.48 6.03 -9.56
CA ALA A 49 1.72 4.67 -10.03
C ALA A 49 1.00 3.63 -9.15
N ALA A 50 0.75 3.94 -7.88
CA ALA A 50 0.08 3.05 -6.95
C ALA A 50 -1.40 2.86 -7.28
N THR A 51 -2.11 3.95 -7.62
CA THR A 51 -3.56 3.93 -7.86
C THR A 51 -4.00 2.91 -8.93
N PRO A 52 -3.46 2.90 -10.16
CA PRO A 52 -3.88 1.93 -11.18
C PRO A 52 -3.59 0.48 -10.79
N LEU A 53 -2.52 0.24 -10.02
CA LEU A 53 -2.18 -1.09 -9.51
C LEU A 53 -3.16 -1.52 -8.41
N GLY A 54 -3.56 -0.61 -7.52
CA GLY A 54 -4.59 -0.85 -6.52
C GLY A 54 -5.94 -1.20 -7.14
N VAL A 55 -6.38 -0.43 -8.14
CA VAL A 55 -7.62 -0.69 -8.90
C VAL A 55 -7.57 -2.07 -9.54
N ARG A 56 -6.45 -2.43 -10.20
CA ARG A 56 -6.27 -3.75 -10.81
C ARG A 56 -6.34 -4.89 -9.79
N ALA A 57 -5.76 -4.69 -8.62
CA ALA A 57 -5.84 -5.69 -7.54
C ALA A 57 -7.30 -5.89 -7.08
N VAL A 58 -8.03 -4.79 -6.80
CA VAL A 58 -9.44 -4.84 -6.40
C VAL A 58 -10.31 -5.51 -7.47
N GLN A 59 -10.12 -5.18 -8.73
CA GLN A 59 -10.86 -5.81 -9.84
C GLN A 59 -10.65 -7.34 -9.88
N ARG A 60 -9.39 -7.80 -9.69
CA ARG A 60 -9.09 -9.23 -9.63
C ARG A 60 -9.70 -9.91 -8.40
N MET A 61 -9.64 -9.25 -7.22
CA MET A 61 -10.30 -9.75 -6.02
C MET A 61 -11.82 -9.87 -6.22
N LYS A 62 -12.45 -8.85 -6.85
CA LYS A 62 -13.89 -8.84 -7.13
C LYS A 62 -14.30 -9.98 -8.03
N LEU A 63 -13.57 -10.24 -9.12
CA LEU A 63 -13.84 -11.37 -10.03
C LEU A 63 -13.79 -12.72 -9.31
N ARG A 64 -12.97 -12.85 -8.28
CA ARG A 64 -12.83 -14.10 -7.51
C ARG A 64 -13.83 -14.24 -6.37
N SER A 65 -14.29 -13.13 -5.79
CA SER A 65 -15.24 -13.16 -4.67
C SER A 65 -16.66 -13.53 -5.11
N GLY A 66 -17.03 -13.28 -6.36
CA GLY A 66 -18.34 -13.61 -6.95
C GLY A 66 -19.55 -12.91 -6.32
N GLY A 67 -19.35 -12.16 -5.23
CA GLY A 67 -20.40 -11.45 -4.52
C GLY A 67 -20.51 -9.97 -4.90
N ASP A 68 -21.64 -9.33 -4.58
CA ASP A 68 -21.83 -7.89 -4.82
C ASP A 68 -21.14 -7.01 -3.77
N ALA A 69 -20.94 -7.53 -2.57
CA ALA A 69 -20.24 -6.83 -1.49
C ALA A 69 -18.71 -6.86 -1.65
N ALA A 70 -18.04 -5.88 -1.06
CA ALA A 70 -16.59 -5.88 -0.96
C ALA A 70 -16.12 -6.98 0.00
N SER A 71 -15.09 -7.74 -0.41
CA SER A 71 -14.49 -8.73 0.48
C SER A 71 -13.62 -8.08 1.55
N ASP A 72 -13.36 -8.79 2.65
CA ASP A 72 -12.46 -8.33 3.73
C ASP A 72 -11.08 -7.87 3.20
N GLU A 73 -10.55 -8.58 2.20
CA GLU A 73 -9.26 -8.25 1.60
C GLU A 73 -9.33 -6.96 0.78
N MET A 74 -10.46 -6.70 0.09
CA MET A 74 -10.68 -5.42 -0.62
C MET A 74 -10.75 -4.26 0.37
N CYS A 75 -11.51 -4.41 1.47
CA CYS A 75 -11.58 -3.42 2.54
C CYS A 75 -10.20 -3.18 3.17
N MET A 76 -9.44 -4.24 3.45
CA MET A 76 -8.09 -4.14 4.00
C MET A 76 -7.15 -3.37 3.06
N LEU A 77 -7.21 -3.61 1.75
CA LEU A 77 -6.41 -2.88 0.76
C LEU A 77 -6.75 -1.39 0.74
N ILE A 78 -8.04 -1.04 0.81
CA ILE A 78 -8.48 0.36 0.88
C ILE A 78 -7.95 1.02 2.15
N VAL A 79 -8.08 0.37 3.31
CA VAL A 79 -7.57 0.88 4.59
C VAL A 79 -6.06 1.11 4.52
N MET A 80 -5.29 0.16 3.99
CA MET A 80 -3.83 0.29 3.87
C MET A 80 -3.42 1.42 2.92
N ASN A 81 -4.12 1.59 1.81
CA ASN A 81 -3.85 2.70 0.87
C ASN A 81 -4.22 4.06 1.47
N THR A 82 -5.32 4.13 2.22
CA THR A 82 -5.77 5.37 2.90
C THR A 82 -4.83 5.76 4.05
N ALA A 83 -4.23 4.78 4.73
CA ALA A 83 -3.29 5.00 5.83
C ALA A 83 -1.93 5.58 5.39
N SER A 84 -1.73 5.82 4.10
CA SER A 84 -0.54 6.50 3.54
C SER A 84 0.80 5.94 4.02
N MET A 85 1.07 4.67 3.72
CA MET A 85 2.40 4.09 3.97
C MET A 85 3.44 4.77 3.08
N GLN A 86 4.29 5.59 3.64
CA GLN A 86 5.38 6.23 2.89
C GLN A 86 6.72 5.98 3.58
N LEU A 87 7.65 5.38 2.86
CA LEU A 87 9.06 5.29 3.26
C LEU A 87 9.82 6.52 2.79
N LEU A 88 9.50 6.99 1.58
CA LEU A 88 10.06 8.19 0.98
C LEU A 88 8.91 9.17 0.66
N PRO A 89 8.78 10.30 1.36
CA PRO A 89 7.77 11.33 1.06
C PRO A 89 8.20 12.20 -0.13
N THR A 90 8.37 11.57 -1.31
CA THR A 90 8.93 12.23 -2.50
C THR A 90 8.11 13.42 -2.95
N THR A 91 6.79 13.31 -2.93
CA THR A 91 5.88 14.41 -3.31
C THR A 91 6.03 15.61 -2.37
N VAL A 92 6.01 15.37 -1.05
CA VAL A 92 6.15 16.45 -0.06
C VAL A 92 7.54 17.06 -0.11
N ALA A 93 8.58 16.22 -0.25
CA ALA A 93 9.94 16.69 -0.38
C ALA A 93 10.14 17.56 -1.64
N SER A 94 9.53 17.19 -2.78
CA SER A 94 9.56 17.99 -4.01
C SER A 94 8.89 19.35 -3.84
N VAL A 95 7.73 19.42 -3.19
CA VAL A 95 7.04 20.67 -2.88
C VAL A 95 7.89 21.53 -1.95
N ARG A 96 8.47 20.95 -0.89
CA ARG A 96 9.38 21.67 0.01
C ARG A 96 10.60 22.23 -0.71
N ALA A 97 11.18 21.45 -1.62
CA ALA A 97 12.31 21.89 -2.43
C ALA A 97 11.92 23.06 -3.36
N SER A 98 10.76 23.00 -4.00
CA SER A 98 10.28 24.08 -4.87
C SER A 98 9.96 25.37 -4.11
N LEU A 99 9.66 25.27 -2.82
CA LEU A 99 9.46 26.41 -1.91
C LEU A 99 10.76 26.90 -1.24
N GLY A 100 11.92 26.39 -1.65
CA GLY A 100 13.22 26.86 -1.18
C GLY A 100 13.69 26.27 0.15
N ALA A 101 13.13 25.13 0.60
CA ALA A 101 13.60 24.48 1.82
C ALA A 101 15.04 23.99 1.66
N ALA A 102 15.93 24.38 2.57
CA ALA A 102 17.34 23.99 2.56
C ALA A 102 17.55 22.47 2.74
N LYS A 103 16.64 21.81 3.44
CA LYS A 103 16.66 20.35 3.67
C LYS A 103 15.27 19.77 3.45
N PRO A 104 14.87 19.44 2.20
CA PRO A 104 13.53 18.96 1.90
C PRO A 104 13.15 17.64 2.59
N PHE A 105 14.14 16.80 2.93
CA PHE A 105 13.97 15.47 3.52
C PHE A 105 14.09 15.40 5.05
N ASP A 106 14.21 16.52 5.75
CA ASP A 106 14.28 16.53 7.23
C ASP A 106 12.98 16.04 7.91
N ILE A 107 11.90 15.89 7.12
CA ILE A 107 10.61 15.34 7.53
C ILE A 107 10.56 13.79 7.55
N LEU A 108 11.63 13.09 7.20
CA LEU A 108 11.62 11.62 7.10
C LEU A 108 11.21 10.94 8.40
N VAL A 109 11.81 11.33 9.52
CA VAL A 109 11.53 10.71 10.83
C VAL A 109 10.06 10.90 11.25
N PRO A 110 9.50 12.12 11.27
CA PRO A 110 8.08 12.29 11.59
C PRO A 110 7.14 11.59 10.60
N VAL A 111 7.48 11.51 9.31
CA VAL A 111 6.69 10.77 8.32
C VAL A 111 6.69 9.26 8.62
N TRP A 112 7.82 8.68 9.00
CA TRP A 112 7.89 7.26 9.37
C TRP A 112 7.06 6.96 10.61
N LEU A 113 7.18 7.78 11.66
CA LEU A 113 6.37 7.61 12.87
C LEU A 113 4.88 7.72 12.56
N ALA A 114 4.46 8.73 11.81
CA ALA A 114 3.08 8.92 11.40
C ALA A 114 2.57 7.74 10.55
N SER A 115 3.37 7.25 9.59
CA SER A 115 3.02 6.10 8.74
C SER A 115 2.84 4.82 9.57
N VAL A 116 3.75 4.52 10.48
CA VAL A 116 3.65 3.33 11.34
C VAL A 116 2.41 3.40 12.23
N CYS A 117 2.15 4.56 12.87
CA CYS A 117 0.97 4.75 13.72
C CYS A 117 -0.32 4.63 12.90
N SER A 118 -0.40 5.28 11.74
CA SER A 118 -1.58 5.29 10.88
C SER A 118 -1.90 3.89 10.34
N VAL A 119 -0.89 3.19 9.80
CA VAL A 119 -1.07 1.82 9.28
C VAL A 119 -1.41 0.85 10.40
N GLY A 120 -0.72 0.95 11.55
CA GLY A 120 -0.99 0.12 12.72
C GLY A 120 -2.43 0.29 13.21
N ALA A 121 -2.88 1.53 13.39
CA ALA A 121 -4.24 1.84 13.78
C ALA A 121 -5.27 1.35 12.75
N GLY A 122 -5.02 1.58 11.46
CA GLY A 122 -5.89 1.13 10.38
C GLY A 122 -6.05 -0.40 10.34
N ILE A 123 -4.95 -1.15 10.44
CA ILE A 123 -4.99 -2.63 10.45
C ILE A 123 -5.70 -3.14 11.71
N LEU A 124 -5.45 -2.55 12.88
CA LEU A 124 -6.11 -2.94 14.12
C LEU A 124 -7.62 -2.66 14.04
N ALA A 125 -8.02 -1.48 13.56
CA ALA A 125 -9.41 -1.13 13.37
C ALA A 125 -10.11 -2.08 12.39
N ALA A 126 -9.51 -2.34 11.23
CA ALA A 126 -10.07 -3.26 10.23
C ALA A 126 -10.25 -4.68 10.78
N LYS A 127 -9.26 -5.19 11.56
CA LYS A 127 -9.37 -6.50 12.21
C LYS A 127 -10.40 -6.54 13.33
N ALA A 128 -10.54 -5.45 14.09
CA ALA A 128 -11.55 -5.35 15.14
C ALA A 128 -12.97 -5.33 14.55
N LEU A 129 -13.21 -4.47 13.54
CA LEU A 129 -14.52 -4.40 12.87
C LEU A 129 -14.92 -5.72 12.21
N ARG A 130 -13.96 -6.42 11.59
CA ARG A 130 -14.22 -7.75 10.99
C ARG A 130 -14.75 -8.76 12.00
N ARG A 131 -14.47 -8.60 13.28
CA ARG A 131 -14.96 -9.48 14.35
C ARG A 131 -16.43 -9.22 14.70
N PHE A 132 -16.95 -8.04 14.36
CA PHE A 132 -18.32 -7.62 14.67
C PHE A 132 -19.27 -7.68 13.47
N LEU A 133 -18.76 -7.88 12.26
CA LEU A 133 -19.49 -8.06 11.01
C LEU A 133 -19.48 -9.53 10.58
#